data_555e0144dd0e0f94a2c89d3354c04f17
#
_entry.id   555e0144dd0e0f94a2c89d3354c04f17
#
_cell.length_a   1.000
_cell.length_b   1.000
_cell.length_c   1.000
_cell.angle_alpha   90.00
_cell.angle_beta   90.00
_cell.angle_gamma   90.00
#
_symmetry.space_group_name_H-M   'P 1'
#
loop_
_entity.id
_entity.type
_entity.pdbx_description
1 polymer ?
#
loop_
_entity_poly.entity_id
_entity_poly.type
_entity_poly.pdbx_seq_one_letter_code
_entity_poly.pdbx_strand_id
1 'polypeptide(L)'
;MILVDSNVWIDVLQRDPVWMDWSLDQLALAAQSHKLAISPVICAELAANFDTHAQLLAFIKTSQTKMLPVSTVCAYLAGQAHLKYRKIKRNDPITQPKMVGVLADFFIGAQAQSEGIALLTRDAARYKTYFPTVQLICP
;
A
#
# COMPACT_ATOMS: atom_id res chain seq x y z
N MET A 1 12.88 1.03 7.82
CA MET A 1 11.40 1.14 7.87
C MET A 1 10.83 0.53 6.61
N ILE A 2 9.71 -0.15 6.72
CA ILE A 2 9.01 -0.80 5.60
C ILE A 2 7.57 -0.30 5.59
N LEU A 3 7.13 0.29 4.49
CA LEU A 3 5.72 0.61 4.26
C LEU A 3 4.99 -0.68 3.89
N VAL A 4 3.87 -0.95 4.54
CA VAL A 4 3.08 -2.17 4.32
C VAL A 4 1.81 -1.81 3.57
N ASP A 5 1.66 -2.36 2.37
CA ASP A 5 0.48 -2.17 1.52
C ASP A 5 -0.79 -2.71 2.18
N SER A 6 -1.92 -2.11 1.88
CA SER A 6 -3.23 -2.50 2.40
C SER A 6 -3.56 -3.96 2.11
N ASN A 7 -3.19 -4.50 0.94
CA ASN A 7 -3.47 -5.89 0.58
C ASN A 7 -2.87 -6.90 1.57
N VAL A 8 -1.68 -6.63 2.12
CA VAL A 8 -1.03 -7.49 3.12
C VAL A 8 -1.78 -7.48 4.45
N TRP A 9 -2.22 -6.29 4.89
CA TRP A 9 -3.03 -6.17 6.11
C TRP A 9 -4.42 -6.81 5.96
N ILE A 10 -5.06 -6.61 4.80
CA ILE A 10 -6.38 -7.16 4.50
C ILE A 10 -6.34 -8.68 4.48
N ASP A 11 -5.30 -9.28 3.90
CA ASP A 11 -5.13 -10.74 3.90
C ASP A 11 -5.20 -11.33 5.31
N VAL A 12 -4.56 -10.67 6.28
CA VAL A 12 -4.56 -11.11 7.68
C VAL A 12 -5.89 -10.79 8.38
N LEU A 13 -6.42 -9.59 8.20
CA LEU A 13 -7.67 -9.15 8.85
C LEU A 13 -8.86 -9.98 8.40
N GLN A 14 -8.93 -10.33 7.12
CA GLN A 14 -10.01 -11.12 6.52
C GLN A 14 -9.73 -12.62 6.48
N ARG A 15 -8.58 -13.06 6.97
CA ARG A 15 -8.14 -14.47 6.94
C ARG A 15 -8.21 -15.05 5.54
N ASP A 16 -7.57 -14.37 4.58
CA ASP A 16 -7.56 -14.79 3.19
C ASP A 16 -7.03 -16.23 3.07
N PRO A 17 -7.77 -17.16 2.43
CA PRO A 17 -7.42 -18.58 2.42
C PRO A 17 -6.15 -18.88 1.60
N VAL A 18 -5.71 -17.96 0.73
CA VAL A 18 -4.54 -18.12 -0.14
C VAL A 18 -3.33 -17.36 0.40
N TRP A 19 -3.53 -16.13 0.89
CA TRP A 19 -2.45 -15.18 1.16
C TRP A 19 -2.17 -14.94 2.64
N MET A 20 -3.06 -15.32 3.55
CA MET A 20 -2.91 -15.02 4.98
C MET A 20 -1.55 -15.49 5.53
N ASP A 21 -1.15 -16.74 5.23
CA ASP A 21 0.08 -17.31 5.79
C ASP A 21 1.31 -16.57 5.27
N TRP A 22 1.37 -16.31 3.95
CA TRP A 22 2.46 -15.54 3.36
C TRP A 22 2.53 -14.14 3.96
N SER A 23 1.40 -13.44 4.07
CA SER A 23 1.34 -12.08 4.61
C SER A 23 1.75 -12.01 6.07
N LEU A 24 1.33 -12.98 6.91
CA LEU A 24 1.78 -13.09 8.30
C LEU A 24 3.28 -13.32 8.41
N ASP A 25 3.84 -14.23 7.63
CA ASP A 25 5.26 -14.54 7.63
C ASP A 25 6.09 -13.31 7.23
N GLN A 26 5.67 -12.58 6.18
CA GLN A 26 6.37 -11.37 5.75
C GLN A 26 6.29 -10.24 6.78
N LEU A 27 5.13 -10.04 7.42
CA LEU A 27 4.97 -9.07 8.49
C LEU A 27 5.88 -9.41 9.69
N ALA A 28 5.94 -10.68 10.08
CA ALA A 28 6.79 -11.14 11.17
C ALA A 28 8.28 -10.94 10.87
N LEU A 29 8.72 -11.31 9.67
CA LEU A 29 10.10 -11.11 9.20
C LEU A 29 10.47 -9.62 9.16
N ALA A 30 9.60 -8.80 8.58
CA ALA A 30 9.82 -7.36 8.48
C ALA A 30 9.89 -6.69 9.87
N ALA A 31 9.04 -7.10 10.80
CA ALA A 31 9.01 -6.55 12.17
C ALA A 31 10.26 -6.91 12.99
N GLN A 32 10.95 -8.02 12.69
CA GLN A 32 12.18 -8.41 13.41
C GLN A 32 13.32 -7.42 13.18
N SER A 33 13.42 -6.86 11.99
CA SER A 33 14.58 -6.06 11.58
C SER A 33 14.26 -4.59 11.30
N HIS A 34 12.98 -4.26 11.16
CA HIS A 34 12.53 -2.94 10.71
C HIS A 34 11.28 -2.49 11.48
N LYS A 35 11.06 -1.16 11.49
CA LYS A 35 9.75 -0.64 11.90
C LYS A 35 8.78 -0.72 10.72
N LEU A 36 7.61 -1.27 10.96
CA LEU A 36 6.52 -1.24 9.99
C LEU A 36 5.89 0.16 9.96
N ALA A 37 5.45 0.55 8.79
CA ALA A 37 4.81 1.84 8.55
C ALA A 37 3.47 1.67 7.84
N ILE A 38 2.56 2.59 8.12
CA ILE A 38 1.24 2.72 7.51
C ILE A 38 0.97 4.19 7.21
N SER A 39 0.11 4.49 6.26
CA SER A 39 -0.28 5.86 5.91
C SER A 39 -1.78 6.09 6.07
N PRO A 40 -2.24 7.36 6.10
CA PRO A 40 -3.68 7.66 6.07
C PRO A 40 -4.41 7.05 4.87
N VAL A 41 -3.76 6.92 3.72
CA VAL A 41 -4.34 6.28 2.53
C VAL A 41 -4.57 4.79 2.77
N ILE A 42 -3.59 4.09 3.31
CA ILE A 42 -3.72 2.68 3.68
C ILE A 42 -4.80 2.51 4.76
N CYS A 43 -4.84 3.39 5.77
CA CYS A 43 -5.91 3.38 6.76
C CYS A 43 -7.30 3.52 6.15
N ALA A 44 -7.45 4.37 5.12
CA ALA A 44 -8.72 4.52 4.43
C ALA A 44 -9.16 3.22 3.74
N GLU A 45 -8.23 2.47 3.15
CA GLU A 45 -8.52 1.16 2.56
C GLU A 45 -8.83 0.09 3.61
N LEU A 46 -8.21 0.17 4.80
CA LEU A 46 -8.47 -0.76 5.91
C LEU A 46 -9.77 -0.46 6.66
N ALA A 47 -10.30 0.75 6.56
CA ALA A 47 -11.40 1.24 7.39
C ALA A 47 -12.64 0.35 7.37
N ALA A 48 -12.95 -0.29 6.23
CA ALA A 48 -14.09 -1.22 6.11
C ALA A 48 -13.98 -2.48 6.99
N ASN A 49 -12.79 -2.77 7.55
CA ASN A 49 -12.58 -3.91 8.44
C ASN A 49 -12.81 -3.58 9.93
N PHE A 50 -13.17 -2.34 10.24
CA PHE A 50 -13.37 -1.85 11.61
C PHE A 50 -14.71 -1.12 11.73
N ASP A 51 -15.45 -1.40 12.79
CA ASP A 51 -16.75 -0.75 13.05
C ASP A 51 -16.59 0.68 13.58
N THR A 52 -15.45 0.98 14.21
CA THR A 52 -15.18 2.29 14.81
C THR A 52 -13.75 2.76 14.56
N HIS A 53 -13.55 4.08 14.59
CA HIS A 53 -12.21 4.68 14.56
C HIS A 53 -11.33 4.19 15.72
N ALA A 54 -11.90 3.99 16.91
CA ALA A 54 -11.17 3.47 18.07
C ALA A 54 -10.58 2.07 17.81
N GLN A 55 -11.32 1.19 17.11
CA GLN A 55 -10.82 -0.14 16.73
C GLN A 55 -9.65 -0.05 15.75
N LEU A 56 -9.71 0.84 14.74
CA LEU A 56 -8.60 1.08 13.82
C LEU A 56 -7.36 1.59 14.57
N LEU A 57 -7.52 2.54 15.49
CA LEU A 57 -6.41 3.05 16.31
C LEU A 57 -5.81 1.96 17.20
N ALA A 58 -6.64 1.11 17.80
CA ALA A 58 -6.18 -0.03 18.59
C ALA A 58 -5.36 -1.02 17.75
N PHE A 59 -5.81 -1.30 16.53
CA PHE A 59 -5.07 -2.13 15.57
C PHE A 59 -3.69 -1.54 15.25
N ILE A 60 -3.61 -0.26 14.88
CA ILE A 60 -2.34 0.42 14.57
C ILE A 60 -1.39 0.36 15.79
N LYS A 61 -1.90 0.60 17.00
CA LYS A 61 -1.12 0.53 18.22
C LYS A 61 -0.62 -0.89 18.52
N THR A 62 -1.50 -1.87 18.41
CA THR A 62 -1.16 -3.28 18.69
C THR A 62 -0.17 -3.84 17.69
N SER A 63 -0.29 -3.48 16.41
CA SER A 63 0.67 -3.86 15.37
C SER A 63 2.00 -3.11 15.44
N GLN A 64 2.14 -2.17 16.39
CA GLN A 64 3.34 -1.34 16.56
C GLN A 64 3.77 -0.61 15.29
N THR A 65 2.80 -0.27 14.44
CA THR A 65 3.02 0.35 13.14
C THR A 65 3.16 1.86 13.28
N LYS A 66 4.13 2.46 12.60
CA LYS A 66 4.31 3.91 12.59
C LYS A 66 3.43 4.55 11.53
N MET A 67 2.62 5.53 11.92
CA MET A 67 1.88 6.37 10.99
C MET A 67 2.84 7.34 10.28
N LEU A 68 2.86 7.31 8.95
CA LEU A 68 3.58 8.26 8.10
C LEU A 68 2.60 9.25 7.47
N PRO A 69 2.82 10.58 7.63
CA PRO A 69 1.97 11.57 6.97
C PRO A 69 2.19 11.55 5.45
N VAL A 70 1.15 11.88 4.71
CA VAL A 70 1.26 12.11 3.25
C VAL A 70 1.76 13.52 3.01
N SER A 71 2.96 13.65 2.46
CA SER A 71 3.55 14.94 2.11
C SER A 71 3.03 15.47 0.77
N THR A 72 3.24 16.77 0.51
CA THR A 72 2.94 17.37 -0.81
C THR A 72 3.80 16.77 -1.92
N VAL A 73 5.03 16.35 -1.60
CA VAL A 73 5.91 15.66 -2.56
C VAL A 73 5.32 14.29 -2.93
N CYS A 74 4.87 13.53 -1.93
CA CYS A 74 4.18 12.26 -2.16
C CYS A 74 2.93 12.46 -3.03
N ALA A 75 2.08 13.45 -2.70
CA ALA A 75 0.87 13.73 -3.45
C ALA A 75 1.18 14.13 -4.92
N TYR A 76 2.21 14.94 -5.15
CA TYR A 76 2.64 15.33 -6.49
C TYR A 76 3.13 14.11 -7.30
N LEU A 77 4.00 13.28 -6.74
CA LEU A 77 4.51 12.06 -7.39
C LEU A 77 3.37 11.08 -7.72
N ALA A 78 2.43 10.90 -6.79
CA ALA A 78 1.24 10.07 -7.01
C ALA A 78 0.41 10.59 -8.19
N GLY A 79 0.17 11.90 -8.23
CA GLY A 79 -0.56 12.56 -9.32
C GLY A 79 0.13 12.40 -10.67
N GLN A 80 1.46 12.57 -10.73
CA GLN A 80 2.23 12.39 -11.96
C GLN A 80 2.20 10.93 -12.48
N ALA A 81 2.38 9.96 -11.59
CA ALA A 81 2.30 8.55 -11.94
C ALA A 81 0.89 8.14 -12.40
N HIS A 82 -0.14 8.62 -11.70
CA HIS A 82 -1.54 8.40 -12.07
C HIS A 82 -1.88 9.03 -13.42
N LEU A 83 -1.34 10.20 -13.73
CA LEU A 83 -1.52 10.85 -15.04
C LEU A 83 -0.92 10.00 -16.18
N LYS A 84 0.29 9.44 -15.99
CA LYS A 84 0.90 8.50 -16.94
C LYS A 84 0.02 7.26 -17.15
N TYR A 85 -0.45 6.67 -16.07
CA TYR A 85 -1.37 5.54 -16.11
C TYR A 85 -2.62 5.85 -16.93
N ARG A 86 -3.28 6.98 -16.67
CA ARG A 86 -4.48 7.40 -17.40
C ARG A 86 -4.22 7.60 -18.88
N LYS A 87 -3.08 8.17 -19.26
CA LYS A 87 -2.70 8.37 -20.68
C LYS A 87 -2.51 7.03 -21.40
N ILE A 88 -1.87 6.06 -20.75
CA ILE A 88 -1.67 4.72 -21.33
C ILE A 88 -3.02 4.01 -21.48
N LYS A 89 -3.89 4.07 -20.49
CA LYS A 89 -5.18 3.39 -20.48
C LYS A 89 -6.25 4.03 -21.39
N ARG A 90 -6.13 5.30 -21.75
CA ARG A 90 -7.01 5.94 -22.74
C ARG A 90 -6.94 5.29 -24.11
N ASN A 91 -5.82 4.69 -24.46
CA ASN A 91 -5.58 4.02 -25.74
C ASN A 91 -6.02 2.54 -25.72
N ASP A 92 -6.53 2.03 -24.60
CA ASP A 92 -6.98 0.65 -24.45
C ASP A 92 -8.50 0.61 -24.15
N PRO A 93 -9.35 0.32 -25.15
CA PRO A 93 -10.81 0.31 -24.99
C PRO A 93 -11.32 -0.76 -24.02
N ILE A 94 -10.53 -1.79 -23.71
CA ILE A 94 -10.92 -2.92 -22.85
C ILE A 94 -10.80 -2.57 -21.36
N THR A 95 -9.97 -1.59 -21.00
CA THR A 95 -9.62 -1.32 -19.59
C THR A 95 -10.27 -0.07 -19.00
N GLN A 96 -11.02 0.71 -19.77
CA GLN A 96 -11.70 1.94 -19.31
C GLN A 96 -12.59 1.78 -18.08
N PRO A 97 -13.37 0.68 -17.88
CA PRO A 97 -14.21 0.52 -16.69
C PRO A 97 -13.45 0.28 -15.38
N LYS A 98 -12.15 -0.07 -15.43
CA LYS A 98 -11.34 -0.47 -14.27
C LYS A 98 -10.51 0.67 -13.66
N MET A 99 -10.76 1.92 -14.03
CA MET A 99 -9.97 3.06 -13.53
C MET A 99 -10.37 3.53 -12.13
N VAL A 100 -11.45 3.00 -11.58
CA VAL A 100 -11.93 3.34 -10.23
C VAL A 100 -11.12 2.54 -9.19
N GLY A 101 -10.56 3.21 -8.20
CA GLY A 101 -9.86 2.59 -7.08
C GLY A 101 -8.34 2.51 -7.20
N VAL A 102 -7.74 2.99 -8.29
CA VAL A 102 -6.30 2.86 -8.56
C VAL A 102 -5.45 3.97 -7.91
N LEU A 103 -6.06 5.11 -7.57
CA LEU A 103 -5.31 6.27 -7.05
C LEU A 103 -4.60 5.97 -5.73
N ALA A 104 -5.19 5.15 -4.87
CA ALA A 104 -4.58 4.73 -3.61
C ALA A 104 -3.21 4.06 -3.82
N ASP A 105 -3.09 3.13 -4.77
CA ASP A 105 -1.83 2.46 -5.08
C ASP A 105 -0.75 3.45 -5.52
N PHE A 106 -1.12 4.51 -6.26
CA PHE A 106 -0.19 5.55 -6.64
C PHE A 106 0.30 6.39 -5.45
N PHE A 107 -0.57 6.66 -4.47
CA PHE A 107 -0.14 7.28 -3.21
C PHE A 107 0.81 6.38 -2.42
N ILE A 108 0.52 5.08 -2.34
CA ILE A 108 1.36 4.12 -1.61
C ILE A 108 2.74 4.01 -2.25
N GLY A 109 2.82 3.85 -3.57
CA GLY A 109 4.08 3.80 -4.29
C GLY A 109 4.87 5.10 -4.21
N ALA A 110 4.20 6.24 -4.37
CA ALA A 110 4.82 7.56 -4.24
C ALA A 110 5.34 7.82 -2.83
N GLN A 111 4.65 7.35 -1.80
CA GLN A 111 5.11 7.47 -0.43
C GLN A 111 6.36 6.64 -0.17
N ALA A 112 6.39 5.37 -0.60
CA ALA A 112 7.58 4.54 -0.48
C ALA A 112 8.77 5.20 -1.20
N GLN A 113 8.55 5.76 -2.40
CA GLN A 113 9.58 6.45 -3.16
C GLN A 113 10.06 7.74 -2.47
N SER A 114 9.15 8.61 -2.02
CA SER A 114 9.50 9.90 -1.40
C SER A 114 10.17 9.75 -0.04
N GLU A 115 9.82 8.70 0.70
CA GLU A 115 10.44 8.38 1.99
C GLU A 115 11.73 7.55 1.84
N GLY A 116 12.02 7.03 0.65
CA GLY A 116 13.18 6.17 0.40
C GLY A 116 13.14 4.85 1.16
N ILE A 117 11.95 4.27 1.34
CA ILE A 117 11.74 3.03 2.10
C ILE A 117 11.20 1.90 1.22
N ALA A 118 11.41 0.66 1.66
CA ALA A 118 10.87 -0.51 0.97
C ALA A 118 9.35 -0.59 1.13
N LEU A 119 8.69 -1.21 0.16
CA LEU A 119 7.26 -1.49 0.15
C LEU A 119 7.03 -3.01 0.20
N LEU A 120 6.31 -3.45 1.22
CA LEU A 120 5.82 -4.83 1.33
C LEU A 120 4.43 -4.91 0.71
N THR A 121 4.29 -5.68 -0.37
CA THR A 121 3.05 -5.84 -1.13
C THR A 121 2.98 -7.22 -1.77
N ARG A 122 1.80 -7.77 -1.95
CA ARG A 122 1.63 -8.99 -2.77
C ARG A 122 1.36 -8.71 -4.25
N ASP A 123 1.02 -7.47 -4.60
CA ASP A 123 0.77 -7.06 -6.00
C ASP A 123 1.83 -6.05 -6.46
N ALA A 124 2.92 -6.57 -7.01
CA ALA A 124 4.07 -5.77 -7.39
C ALA A 124 3.97 -5.11 -8.78
N ALA A 125 3.05 -5.56 -9.64
CA ALA A 125 3.07 -5.21 -11.06
C ALA A 125 3.00 -3.70 -11.32
N ARG A 126 2.07 -2.99 -10.66
CA ARG A 126 1.90 -1.56 -10.78
C ARG A 126 3.09 -0.78 -10.24
N TYR A 127 3.62 -1.21 -9.10
CA TYR A 127 4.77 -0.53 -8.48
C TYR A 127 6.03 -0.68 -9.32
N LYS A 128 6.30 -1.85 -9.89
CA LYS A 128 7.43 -2.06 -10.83
C LYS A 128 7.35 -1.13 -12.04
N THR A 129 6.15 -0.88 -12.55
CA THR A 129 5.94 -0.04 -13.73
C THR A 129 6.10 1.44 -13.44
N TYR A 130 5.48 1.93 -12.35
CA TYR A 130 5.36 3.37 -12.10
C TYR A 130 6.31 3.92 -11.04
N PHE A 131 6.89 3.04 -10.21
CA PHE A 131 7.83 3.39 -9.15
C PHE A 131 9.04 2.44 -9.15
N PRO A 132 9.78 2.38 -10.27
CA PRO A 132 10.82 1.35 -10.47
C PRO A 132 12.02 1.48 -9.51
N THR A 133 12.15 2.61 -8.82
CA THR A 133 13.21 2.84 -7.81
C THR A 133 12.84 2.33 -6.42
N VAL A 134 11.58 1.98 -6.19
CA VAL A 134 11.11 1.46 -4.89
C VAL A 134 11.54 0.00 -4.75
N GLN A 135 12.21 -0.31 -3.65
CA GLN A 135 12.50 -1.70 -3.29
C GLN A 135 11.20 -2.40 -2.88
N LEU A 136 10.85 -3.50 -3.57
CA LEU A 136 9.66 -4.27 -3.28
C LEU A 136 10.01 -5.56 -2.52
N ILE A 137 9.19 -5.88 -1.52
CA ILE A 137 9.13 -7.19 -0.85
C ILE A 137 7.81 -7.81 -1.29
N CYS A 138 7.88 -8.82 -2.13
CA CYS A 138 6.71 -9.42 -2.78
C CYS A 138 6.95 -10.92 -3.04
N PRO A 139 5.88 -11.69 -3.30
CA PRO A 139 5.98 -13.12 -3.66
C PRO A 139 6.79 -13.37 -4.92
#